data_820cb5fe4af18fe635cc882ea281357c
#
_entry.id   820cb5fe4af18fe635cc882ea281357c
#
_cell.length_a   1.000
_cell.length_b   1.000
_cell.length_c   1.000
_cell.angle_alpha   90.00
_cell.angle_beta   90.00
_cell.angle_gamma   90.00
#
_symmetry.space_group_name_H-M   'P 1'
#
loop_
_entity.id
_entity.type
_entity.pdbx_description
1 polymer ?
#
loop_
_entity_poly.entity_id
_entity_poly.type
_entity_poly.pdbx_seq_one_letter_code
_entity_poly.pdbx_strand_id
1 'polypeptide(L)'
;MASKKKKIQVTIELKTREELNPYLAPTYPKVVIVDGYHPFWGRCDVAEIMLKRFQEEPANANKVDWLSIPYEQIADIVPKEKNEKGEVIEVGSKPKYFIFVKGEFFVSINGIDLPKLREEIYKSYAKFEETTN
;
A
#
# COMPACT_ATOMS: atom_id res chain seq x y z
N MET A 1 -22.70 10.81 26.76
CA MET A 1 -21.58 9.97 26.31
C MET A 1 -20.75 10.71 25.30
N ALA A 2 -19.54 10.99 25.63
CA ALA A 2 -18.67 11.64 24.67
C ALA A 2 -18.45 10.69 23.49
N SER A 3 -18.92 11.05 22.33
CA SER A 3 -18.58 10.32 21.13
C SER A 3 -17.07 10.45 20.96
N LYS A 4 -16.38 9.35 21.10
CA LYS A 4 -14.96 9.34 20.77
C LYS A 4 -14.84 9.69 19.31
N LYS A 5 -14.17 10.79 19.02
CA LYS A 5 -13.81 11.10 17.65
C LYS A 5 -12.98 9.94 17.14
N LYS A 6 -13.54 9.16 16.24
CA LYS A 6 -12.78 8.11 15.59
C LYS A 6 -11.69 8.77 14.79
N LYS A 7 -10.46 8.41 15.11
CA LYS A 7 -9.32 8.79 14.30
C LYS A 7 -9.57 8.25 12.88
N ILE A 8 -9.44 9.10 11.88
CA ILE A 8 -9.54 8.65 10.49
C ILE A 8 -8.34 7.75 10.23
N GLN A 9 -8.59 6.47 10.15
CA GLN A 9 -7.53 5.50 9.88
C GLN A 9 -8.01 4.54 8.82
N VAL A 10 -7.41 4.63 7.66
CA VAL A 10 -7.71 3.78 6.52
C VAL A 10 -6.77 2.59 6.49
N THR A 11 -5.52 2.81 6.86
CA THR A 11 -4.49 1.77 6.83
C THR A 11 -4.46 0.97 8.12
N ILE A 12 -4.27 -0.33 7.98
CA ILE A 12 -4.02 -1.23 9.10
C ILE A 12 -2.53 -1.14 9.41
N GLU A 13 -2.20 -0.72 10.63
CA GLU A 13 -0.80 -0.58 11.03
C GLU A 13 -0.19 -1.93 11.40
N LEU A 14 0.89 -2.27 10.70
CA LEU A 14 1.70 -3.45 11.00
C LEU A 14 3.08 -3.01 11.44
N LYS A 15 3.71 -3.78 12.31
CA LYS A 15 5.05 -3.48 12.83
C LYS A 15 6.11 -4.42 12.29
N THR A 16 5.75 -5.65 11.97
CA THR A 16 6.69 -6.69 11.59
C THR A 16 6.28 -7.39 10.32
N ARG A 17 7.26 -8.01 9.67
CA ARG A 17 7.04 -8.81 8.48
C ARG A 17 6.12 -10.00 8.77
N GLU A 18 6.21 -10.57 9.95
CA GLU A 18 5.36 -11.69 10.36
C GLU A 18 3.89 -11.30 10.35
N GLU A 19 3.58 -10.08 10.77
CA GLU A 19 2.21 -9.57 10.72
C GLU A 19 1.72 -9.38 9.28
N LEU A 20 2.62 -9.08 8.37
CA LEU A 20 2.30 -8.88 6.96
C LEU A 20 2.08 -10.19 6.20
N ASN A 21 2.82 -11.24 6.56
CA ASN A 21 2.83 -12.49 5.80
C ASN A 21 1.43 -13.06 5.48
N PRO A 22 0.44 -13.04 6.38
CA PRO A 22 -0.89 -13.54 6.05
C PRO A 22 -1.56 -12.78 4.89
N TYR A 23 -1.27 -11.50 4.74
CA TYR A 23 -1.81 -10.67 3.65
C TYR A 23 -1.14 -10.97 2.31
N LEU A 24 0.04 -11.58 2.34
CA LEU A 24 0.81 -11.92 1.14
C LEU A 24 0.62 -13.38 0.73
N ALA A 25 -0.32 -14.09 1.34
CA ALA A 25 -0.60 -15.47 0.96
C ALA A 25 -1.19 -15.50 -0.46
N PRO A 26 -0.83 -16.50 -1.30
CA PRO A 26 -1.40 -16.63 -2.64
C PRO A 26 -2.91 -16.78 -2.65
N THR A 27 -3.49 -17.21 -1.55
CA THR A 27 -4.94 -17.38 -1.38
C THR A 27 -5.65 -16.16 -0.83
N TYR A 28 -4.92 -15.08 -0.53
CA TYR A 28 -5.54 -13.90 0.05
C TYR A 28 -6.57 -13.31 -0.94
N PRO A 29 -7.81 -13.03 -0.49
CA PRO A 29 -8.92 -12.71 -1.41
C PRO A 29 -8.97 -11.28 -1.91
N LYS A 30 -8.00 -10.44 -1.54
CA LYS A 30 -8.01 -9.02 -1.91
C LYS A 30 -6.65 -8.59 -2.43
N VAL A 31 -6.66 -7.49 -3.20
CA VAL A 31 -5.43 -6.78 -3.52
C VAL A 31 -4.93 -6.10 -2.25
N VAL A 32 -3.64 -6.08 -2.05
CA VAL A 32 -3.02 -5.50 -0.85
C VAL A 32 -2.15 -4.32 -1.27
N ILE A 33 -2.37 -3.18 -0.64
CA ILE A 33 -1.58 -1.98 -0.88
C ILE A 33 -0.85 -1.65 0.43
N VAL A 34 0.46 -1.53 0.34
CA VAL A 34 1.31 -1.32 1.51
C VAL A 34 1.95 0.06 1.44
N ASP A 35 1.70 0.88 2.44
CA ASP A 35 2.43 2.12 2.66
C ASP A 35 3.71 1.76 3.41
N GLY A 36 4.83 1.71 2.69
CA GLY A 36 6.13 1.45 3.27
C GLY A 36 6.78 2.77 3.69
N TYR A 37 6.57 3.16 4.92
CA TYR A 37 7.10 4.43 5.42
C TYR A 37 8.46 4.23 6.09
N HIS A 38 9.26 5.29 6.05
CA HIS A 38 10.50 5.31 6.82
C HIS A 38 10.17 5.76 8.25
N PRO A 39 10.54 5.00 9.29
CA PRO A 39 10.16 5.33 10.67
C PRO A 39 10.56 6.73 11.10
N PHE A 40 11.67 7.24 10.57
CA PHE A 40 12.13 8.60 10.87
C PHE A 40 11.16 9.67 10.40
N TRP A 41 10.53 9.46 9.23
CA TRP A 41 9.61 10.43 8.65
C TRP A 41 8.16 10.21 9.10
N GLY A 42 7.82 8.99 9.49
CA GLY A 42 6.47 8.63 9.88
C GLY A 42 5.51 8.51 8.70
N ARG A 43 4.23 8.39 9.01
CA ARG A 43 3.18 8.26 8.00
C ARG A 43 2.65 9.63 7.61
N CYS A 44 2.09 9.72 6.40
CA CYS A 44 1.55 10.96 5.87
C CYS A 44 0.06 11.09 6.19
N ASP A 45 -0.31 12.03 7.05
CA ASP A 45 -1.72 12.25 7.44
C ASP A 45 -2.58 12.73 6.27
N VAL A 46 -2.01 13.52 5.37
CA VAL A 46 -2.73 13.97 4.17
C VAL A 46 -3.09 12.79 3.28
N ALA A 47 -2.17 11.84 3.15
CA ALA A 47 -2.43 10.63 2.38
C ALA A 47 -3.58 9.82 2.98
N GLU A 48 -3.64 9.70 4.31
CA GLU A 48 -4.72 8.98 4.97
C GLU A 48 -6.10 9.52 4.59
N ILE A 49 -6.25 10.85 4.52
CA ILE A 49 -7.51 11.48 4.15
C ILE A 49 -7.89 11.15 2.71
N MET A 50 -6.91 11.20 1.80
CA MET A 50 -7.14 10.90 0.39
C MET A 50 -7.50 9.43 0.17
N LEU A 51 -6.80 8.54 0.87
CA LEU A 51 -7.04 7.10 0.77
C LEU A 51 -8.42 6.73 1.31
N LYS A 52 -8.87 7.40 2.36
CA LYS A 52 -10.21 7.19 2.89
C LYS A 52 -11.28 7.49 1.85
N ARG A 53 -11.15 8.60 1.14
CA ARG A 53 -12.08 8.97 0.07
C ARG A 53 -12.07 7.95 -1.05
N PHE A 54 -10.88 7.50 -1.43
CA PHE A 54 -10.73 6.49 -2.46
C PHE A 54 -11.41 5.18 -2.06
N GLN A 55 -11.20 4.73 -0.83
CA GLN A 55 -11.75 3.48 -0.34
C GLN A 55 -13.27 3.49 -0.24
N GLU A 56 -13.87 4.67 -0.06
CA GLU A 56 -15.33 4.82 0.00
C GLU A 56 -15.98 4.69 -1.38
N GLU A 57 -15.22 4.74 -2.46
CA GLU A 57 -15.76 4.54 -3.80
C GLU A 57 -16.28 3.11 -3.95
N PRO A 58 -17.50 2.91 -4.48
CA PRO A 58 -18.10 1.57 -4.59
C PRO A 58 -17.24 0.56 -5.34
N ALA A 59 -16.46 1.02 -6.33
CA ALA A 59 -15.59 0.14 -7.10
C ALA A 59 -14.50 -0.53 -6.26
N ASN A 60 -14.20 0.03 -5.09
CA ASN A 60 -13.14 -0.46 -4.21
C ASN A 60 -13.65 -1.26 -3.01
N ALA A 61 -14.97 -1.37 -2.85
CA ALA A 61 -15.57 -2.05 -1.71
C ALA A 61 -15.15 -3.52 -1.68
N ASN A 62 -14.54 -3.94 -0.57
CA ASN A 62 -14.12 -5.32 -0.32
C ASN A 62 -13.12 -5.90 -1.34
N LYS A 63 -12.44 -5.05 -2.10
CA LYS A 63 -11.47 -5.50 -3.11
C LYS A 63 -10.03 -5.23 -2.73
N VAL A 64 -9.80 -4.37 -1.75
CA VAL A 64 -8.47 -3.92 -1.41
C VAL A 64 -8.32 -3.71 0.08
N ASP A 65 -7.16 -4.09 0.62
CA ASP A 65 -6.76 -3.75 1.98
C ASP A 65 -5.56 -2.81 1.92
N TRP A 66 -5.59 -1.80 2.80
CA TRP A 66 -4.53 -0.81 2.92
C TRP A 66 -3.74 -1.09 4.18
N LEU A 67 -2.45 -1.34 4.03
CA LEU A 67 -1.56 -1.65 5.14
C LEU A 67 -0.47 -0.60 5.24
N SER A 68 0.03 -0.40 6.45
CA SER A 68 1.13 0.51 6.71
C SER A 68 2.18 -0.26 7.53
N ILE A 69 3.44 -0.20 7.10
CA ILE A 69 4.53 -0.94 7.75
C ILE A 69 5.84 -0.17 7.54
N PRO A 70 6.79 -0.24 8.49
CA PRO A 70 8.11 0.34 8.24
C PRO A 70 8.77 -0.30 7.02
N TYR A 71 9.33 0.54 6.16
CA TYR A 71 9.90 0.08 4.88
C TYR A 71 10.93 -1.04 5.06
N GLU A 72 11.73 -0.99 6.11
CA GLU A 72 12.76 -2.00 6.37
C GLU A 72 12.20 -3.41 6.46
N GLN A 73 10.91 -3.55 6.83
CA GLN A 73 10.26 -4.84 6.95
C GLN A 73 9.89 -5.45 5.60
N ILE A 74 9.92 -4.66 4.52
CA ILE A 74 9.55 -5.13 3.17
C ILE A 74 10.65 -4.88 2.14
N ALA A 75 11.79 -4.34 2.56
CA ALA A 75 12.86 -3.96 1.63
C ALA A 75 13.36 -5.12 0.76
N ASP A 76 13.26 -6.35 1.26
CA ASP A 76 13.70 -7.54 0.55
C ASP A 76 12.70 -8.07 -0.46
N ILE A 77 11.45 -7.64 -0.40
CA ILE A 77 10.39 -8.14 -1.29
C ILE A 77 9.89 -7.11 -2.30
N VAL A 78 10.42 -5.90 -2.26
CA VAL A 78 10.07 -4.86 -3.22
C VAL A 78 11.31 -4.40 -3.97
N PRO A 79 11.15 -3.94 -5.23
CA PRO A 79 12.30 -3.43 -5.98
C PRO A 79 12.91 -2.20 -5.31
N LYS A 80 14.22 -2.09 -5.35
CA LYS A 80 14.90 -0.89 -4.91
C LYS A 80 14.80 0.15 -6.01
N GLU A 81 14.46 1.38 -5.63
CA GLU A 81 14.42 2.49 -6.56
C GLU A 81 15.84 2.88 -6.95
N LYS A 82 16.05 3.08 -8.24
CA LYS A 82 17.36 3.48 -8.78
C LYS A 82 17.23 4.76 -9.58
N ASN A 83 18.28 5.58 -9.54
CA ASN A 83 18.35 6.77 -10.39
C ASN A 83 18.81 6.37 -11.81
N GLU A 84 18.96 7.37 -12.68
CA GLU A 84 19.36 7.14 -14.09
C GLU A 84 20.73 6.46 -14.20
N LYS A 85 21.58 6.62 -13.19
CA LYS A 85 22.92 6.02 -13.16
C LYS A 85 22.92 4.59 -12.62
N GLY A 86 21.76 4.07 -12.22
CA GLY A 86 21.66 2.75 -11.63
C GLY A 86 21.98 2.68 -10.15
N GLU A 87 22.16 3.83 -9.50
CA GLU A 87 22.44 3.89 -8.08
C GLU A 87 21.15 3.76 -7.27
N VAL A 88 21.20 3.00 -6.16
CA VAL A 88 20.04 2.84 -5.29
C VAL A 88 19.73 4.17 -4.59
N ILE A 89 18.47 4.59 -4.67
CA ILE A 89 17.99 5.79 -4.00
C ILE A 89 17.37 5.38 -2.67
N GLU A 90 17.75 6.06 -1.59
CA GLU A 90 17.17 5.78 -0.28
C GLU A 90 15.74 6.28 -0.17
N VAL A 91 14.94 5.64 0.67
CA VAL A 91 13.56 6.03 0.93
C VAL A 91 13.55 7.40 1.58
N GLY A 92 12.86 8.34 0.95
CA GLY A 92 12.75 9.71 1.44
C GLY A 92 11.49 9.93 2.27
N SER A 93 11.12 11.20 2.42
CA SER A 93 9.95 11.61 3.20
C SER A 93 8.62 11.42 2.46
N LYS A 94 8.66 11.16 1.16
CA LYS A 94 7.44 11.00 0.36
C LYS A 94 6.82 9.63 0.60
N PRO A 95 5.48 9.55 0.65
CA PRO A 95 4.81 8.26 0.75
C PRO A 95 5.17 7.37 -0.44
N LYS A 96 5.29 6.08 -0.18
CA LYS A 96 5.56 5.11 -1.21
C LYS A 96 4.62 3.93 -1.02
N TYR A 97 3.85 3.63 -2.06
CA TYR A 97 2.84 2.58 -2.02
C TYR A 97 3.28 1.41 -2.87
N PHE A 98 3.17 0.21 -2.31
CA PHE A 98 3.51 -1.03 -3.00
C PHE A 98 2.24 -1.86 -3.13
N ILE A 99 1.89 -2.23 -4.36
CA ILE A 99 0.70 -3.02 -4.63
C ILE A 99 1.09 -4.47 -4.83
N PHE A 100 0.43 -5.37 -4.10
CA PHE A 100 0.64 -6.80 -4.20
C PHE A 100 -0.64 -7.50 -4.63
N VAL A 101 -0.51 -8.46 -5.54
CA VAL A 101 -1.61 -9.29 -6.01
C VAL A 101 -1.27 -10.73 -5.70
N LYS A 102 -2.06 -11.36 -4.84
CA LYS A 102 -1.85 -12.76 -4.41
C LYS A 102 -0.43 -13.04 -3.93
N GLY A 103 0.12 -12.10 -3.17
CA GLY A 103 1.44 -12.22 -2.59
C GLY A 103 2.59 -11.80 -3.47
N GLU A 104 2.32 -11.48 -4.74
CA GLU A 104 3.36 -11.04 -5.67
C GLU A 104 3.35 -9.54 -5.83
N PHE A 105 4.53 -8.95 -5.84
CA PHE A 105 4.67 -7.52 -6.10
C PHE A 105 4.17 -7.18 -7.51
N PHE A 106 3.29 -6.16 -7.59
CA PHE A 106 2.73 -5.73 -8.87
C PHE A 106 3.33 -4.43 -9.35
N VAL A 107 3.25 -3.37 -8.55
CA VAL A 107 3.77 -2.05 -8.92
C VAL A 107 4.00 -1.20 -7.68
N SER A 108 4.89 -0.22 -7.78
CA SER A 108 5.07 0.79 -6.74
C SER A 108 4.72 2.18 -7.27
N ILE A 109 4.23 3.02 -6.38
CA ILE A 109 3.84 4.40 -6.71
C ILE A 109 4.49 5.33 -5.71
N ASN A 110 5.21 6.33 -6.20
CA ASN A 110 5.88 7.31 -5.36
C ASN A 110 5.03 8.56 -5.20
N GLY A 111 4.90 9.00 -3.95
CA GLY A 111 4.19 10.22 -3.63
C GLY A 111 2.67 10.07 -3.66
N ILE A 112 1.99 11.19 -3.41
CA ILE A 112 0.53 11.23 -3.39
C ILE A 112 0.04 11.66 -4.76
N ASP A 113 -0.08 10.68 -5.65
CA ASP A 113 -0.61 10.88 -7.00
C ASP A 113 -1.88 10.03 -7.11
N LEU A 114 -3.01 10.62 -6.74
CA LEU A 114 -4.26 9.87 -6.68
C LEU A 114 -4.71 9.34 -8.05
N PRO A 115 -4.63 10.10 -9.15
CA PRO A 115 -4.98 9.55 -10.46
C PRO A 115 -4.13 8.34 -10.85
N LYS A 116 -2.82 8.40 -10.61
CA LYS A 116 -1.92 7.28 -10.91
C LYS A 116 -2.19 6.10 -9.99
N LEU A 117 -2.40 6.35 -8.72
CA LEU A 117 -2.73 5.32 -7.74
C LEU A 117 -4.00 4.59 -8.15
N ARG A 118 -5.05 5.35 -8.51
CA ARG A 118 -6.33 4.79 -8.97
C ARG A 118 -6.13 3.92 -10.22
N GLU A 119 -5.38 4.41 -11.20
CA GLU A 119 -5.10 3.68 -12.43
C GLU A 119 -4.44 2.34 -12.14
N GLU A 120 -3.39 2.35 -11.33
CA GLU A 120 -2.63 1.14 -11.01
C GLU A 120 -3.44 0.17 -10.15
N ILE A 121 -4.29 0.68 -9.26
CA ILE A 121 -5.16 -0.17 -8.45
C ILE A 121 -6.16 -0.90 -9.35
N TYR A 122 -6.76 -0.21 -10.31
CA TYR A 122 -7.70 -0.87 -11.23
C TYR A 122 -6.99 -1.91 -12.09
N LYS A 123 -5.77 -1.66 -12.51
CA LYS A 123 -4.96 -2.67 -13.20
C LYS A 123 -4.69 -3.88 -12.31
N SER A 124 -4.47 -3.64 -11.01
CA SER A 124 -4.24 -4.74 -10.06
C SER A 124 -5.50 -5.60 -9.87
N TYR A 125 -6.68 -4.99 -9.90
CA TYR A 125 -7.93 -5.75 -9.84
C TYR A 125 -8.09 -6.66 -11.06
N ALA A 126 -7.78 -6.15 -12.24
CA ALA A 126 -7.81 -6.95 -13.48
C ALA A 126 -6.81 -8.11 -13.41
N LYS A 127 -5.62 -7.86 -12.88
CA LYS A 127 -4.60 -8.89 -12.69
C LYS A 127 -5.08 -9.94 -11.70
N PHE A 128 -5.72 -9.52 -10.63
CA PHE A 128 -6.27 -10.42 -9.61
C PHE A 128 -7.30 -11.37 -10.23
N GLU A 129 -8.24 -10.84 -11.02
CA GLU A 129 -9.27 -11.65 -11.67
C GLU A 129 -8.68 -12.62 -12.69
N GLU A 130 -7.69 -12.17 -13.47
CA GLU A 130 -6.99 -12.99 -14.45
C GLU A 130 -6.36 -14.21 -13.81
N THR A 131 -5.77 -14.05 -12.62
CA THR A 131 -5.07 -15.13 -11.92
C THR A 131 -5.98 -15.99 -11.05
N THR A 132 -7.26 -15.63 -10.93
CA THR A 132 -8.22 -16.39 -10.11
C THR A 132 -8.80 -17.60 -10.86
N ASN A 133 -8.76 -17.60 -12.17
CA ASN A 133 -9.29 -18.68 -13.00
C ASN A 133 -8.28 -19.80 -13.17
#